data_a1045a1577b489e71118b079e3f97436
#
_entry.id   a1045a1577b489e71118b079e3f97436
#
_cell.length_a   1.000
_cell.length_b   1.000
_cell.length_c   1.000
_cell.angle_alpha   90.00
_cell.angle_beta   90.00
_cell.angle_gamma   90.00
#
_symmetry.space_group_name_H-M   'P 1'
#
loop_
_entity.id
_entity.type
_entity.pdbx_description
1 polymer ?
#
loop_
_entity_poly.entity_id
_entity_poly.type
_entity_poly.pdbx_seq_one_letter_code
_entity_poly.pdbx_strand_id
1 'polypeptide(L)'
;MKSLLGKLGVILIGLAIVGCAEVWGADWKLFGDHDNYLIYYDTQNITRPSKNIVRVWIRWDYTKKGVMDMVGKFGKKYENLDYLKYLCEINCVEKMIRYLSATYYDNKGKVILSLSYSPEQYSIVPESIAESLYKEVCK
;
A
#
# COMPACT_ATOMS: atom_id res chain seq x y z
N MET A 1 -15.54 42.58 -17.08
CA MET A 1 -14.15 42.14 -17.33
C MET A 1 -13.50 41.55 -16.09
N LYS A 2 -13.49 42.23 -14.97
CA LYS A 2 -12.88 41.74 -13.75
C LYS A 2 -13.48 40.40 -13.26
N SER A 3 -14.80 40.25 -13.35
CA SER A 3 -15.47 39.02 -12.93
C SER A 3 -15.17 37.81 -13.82
N LEU A 4 -14.94 38.08 -15.09
CA LEU A 4 -14.60 37.00 -16.05
C LEU A 4 -13.21 36.47 -15.80
N LEU A 5 -12.24 37.38 -15.55
CA LEU A 5 -10.88 36.99 -15.23
C LEU A 5 -10.78 36.22 -13.91
N GLY A 6 -11.55 36.63 -12.93
CA GLY A 6 -11.64 35.90 -11.66
C GLY A 6 -12.20 34.50 -11.83
N LYS A 7 -13.24 34.34 -12.65
CA LYS A 7 -13.82 33.04 -12.93
C LYS A 7 -12.85 32.10 -13.66
N LEU A 8 -12.13 32.62 -14.63
CA LEU A 8 -11.13 31.86 -15.35
C LEU A 8 -10.00 31.41 -14.43
N GLY A 9 -9.54 32.30 -13.55
CA GLY A 9 -8.50 31.96 -12.59
C GLY A 9 -8.92 30.84 -11.65
N VAL A 10 -10.15 30.89 -11.16
CA VAL A 10 -10.69 29.86 -10.27
C VAL A 10 -10.78 28.50 -10.98
N ILE A 11 -11.24 28.49 -12.22
CA ILE A 11 -11.34 27.26 -13.02
C ILE A 11 -9.96 26.63 -13.24
N LEU A 12 -8.95 27.44 -13.55
CA LEU A 12 -7.60 26.96 -13.76
C LEU A 12 -7.00 26.35 -12.49
N ILE A 13 -7.23 26.97 -11.35
CA ILE A 13 -6.76 26.44 -10.06
C ILE A 13 -7.45 25.11 -9.75
N GLY A 14 -8.74 25.02 -10.00
CA GLY A 14 -9.48 23.78 -9.80
C GLY A 14 -8.96 22.64 -10.66
N LEU A 15 -8.67 22.88 -11.92
CA LEU A 15 -8.12 21.89 -12.84
C LEU A 15 -6.72 21.44 -12.39
N ALA A 16 -5.88 22.37 -11.95
CA ALA A 16 -4.54 22.03 -11.46
C ALA A 16 -4.59 21.11 -10.24
N ILE A 17 -5.51 21.35 -9.30
CA ILE A 17 -5.69 20.53 -8.11
C ILE A 17 -6.15 19.12 -8.51
N VAL A 18 -7.11 19.00 -9.41
CA VAL A 18 -7.61 17.69 -9.88
C VAL A 18 -6.50 16.93 -10.60
N GLY A 19 -5.75 17.59 -11.48
CA GLY A 19 -4.63 16.98 -12.18
C GLY A 19 -3.54 16.48 -11.21
N CYS A 20 -3.21 17.25 -10.19
CA CYS A 20 -2.25 16.84 -9.17
C CYS A 20 -2.73 15.61 -8.40
N ALA A 21 -4.02 15.54 -8.05
CA ALA A 21 -4.59 14.41 -7.34
C ALA A 21 -4.48 13.11 -8.16
N GLU A 22 -4.71 13.17 -9.47
CA GLU A 22 -4.57 12.01 -10.34
C GLU A 22 -3.12 11.57 -10.50
N VAL A 23 -2.19 12.50 -10.61
CA VAL A 23 -0.74 12.23 -10.74
C VAL A 23 -0.19 11.52 -9.52
N TRP A 24 -0.75 11.79 -8.34
CA TRP A 24 -0.31 11.19 -7.07
C TRP A 24 -0.98 9.85 -6.77
N GLY A 25 -1.84 9.35 -7.68
CA GLY A 25 -2.47 8.05 -7.53
C GLY A 25 -1.46 6.90 -7.53
N ALA A 26 -1.76 5.86 -6.79
CA ALA A 26 -1.02 4.62 -6.80
C ALA A 26 -1.37 3.82 -8.06
N ASP A 27 -0.42 3.01 -8.52
CA ASP A 27 -0.65 2.03 -9.60
C ASP A 27 -0.39 0.63 -9.02
N TRP A 28 -1.46 -0.05 -8.63
CA TRP A 28 -1.41 -1.33 -7.93
C TRP A 28 -1.30 -2.48 -8.91
N LYS A 29 -0.20 -3.22 -8.83
CA LYS A 29 0.03 -4.42 -9.63
C LYS A 29 -0.13 -5.66 -8.77
N LEU A 30 -0.98 -6.59 -9.21
CA LEU A 30 -1.20 -7.88 -8.54
C LEU A 30 0.05 -8.75 -8.64
N PHE A 31 0.50 -9.31 -7.51
CA PHE A 31 1.61 -10.24 -7.48
C PHE A 31 1.37 -11.46 -6.58
N GLY A 32 0.26 -11.51 -5.88
CA GLY A 32 -0.09 -12.64 -5.03
C GLY A 32 -1.60 -12.87 -4.97
N ASP A 33 -1.98 -14.13 -4.90
CA ASP A 33 -3.37 -14.55 -4.82
C ASP A 33 -3.48 -15.60 -3.70
N HIS A 34 -4.27 -15.29 -2.69
CA HIS A 34 -4.52 -16.14 -1.53
C HIS A 34 -6.02 -16.22 -1.30
N ASP A 35 -6.50 -17.29 -0.68
CA ASP A 35 -7.94 -17.44 -0.40
C ASP A 35 -8.53 -16.29 0.41
N ASN A 36 -7.73 -15.71 1.29
CA ASN A 36 -8.16 -14.67 2.21
C ASN A 36 -7.94 -13.26 1.68
N TYR A 37 -7.05 -13.05 0.70
CA TYR A 37 -6.73 -11.72 0.19
C TYR A 37 -5.99 -11.79 -1.14
N LEU A 38 -6.13 -10.72 -1.93
CA LEU A 38 -5.31 -10.46 -3.11
C LEU A 38 -4.22 -9.47 -2.74
N ILE A 39 -3.02 -9.65 -3.26
CA ILE A 39 -1.84 -8.88 -2.87
C ILE A 39 -1.33 -8.07 -4.04
N TYR A 40 -1.19 -6.76 -3.81
CA TYR A 40 -0.73 -5.80 -4.82
C TYR A 40 0.48 -5.02 -4.29
N TYR A 41 1.32 -4.55 -5.19
CA TYR A 41 2.34 -3.55 -4.84
C TYR A 41 2.16 -2.31 -5.73
N ASP A 42 2.58 -1.16 -5.19
CA ASP A 42 2.44 0.13 -5.88
C ASP A 42 3.67 0.38 -6.76
N THR A 43 3.47 0.31 -8.08
CA THR A 43 4.55 0.50 -9.05
C THR A 43 4.96 1.96 -9.22
N GLN A 44 4.11 2.92 -8.81
CA GLN A 44 4.37 4.35 -9.00
C GLN A 44 5.18 4.98 -7.87
N ASN A 45 5.09 4.44 -6.66
CA ASN A 45 5.68 5.05 -5.47
C ASN A 45 6.78 4.18 -4.85
N ILE A 46 7.54 3.50 -5.69
CA ILE A 46 8.73 2.78 -5.25
C ILE A 46 9.85 3.80 -5.06
N THR A 47 10.49 3.78 -3.89
CA THR A 47 11.63 4.64 -3.60
C THR A 47 12.87 3.82 -3.31
N ARG A 48 14.03 4.41 -3.54
CA ARG A 48 15.33 3.77 -3.29
C ARG A 48 16.18 4.68 -2.40
N PRO A 49 16.03 4.56 -1.05
CA PRO A 49 16.78 5.40 -0.11
C PRO A 49 18.29 5.25 -0.24
N SER A 50 18.75 4.08 -0.70
CA SER A 50 20.16 3.84 -1.01
C SER A 50 20.25 2.83 -2.16
N LYS A 51 21.46 2.56 -2.63
CA LYS A 51 21.71 1.72 -3.80
C LYS A 51 21.04 0.34 -3.74
N ASN A 52 21.04 -0.28 -2.57
CA ASN A 52 20.58 -1.66 -2.42
C ASN A 52 19.27 -1.78 -1.66
N ILE A 53 18.65 -0.66 -1.31
CA ILE A 53 17.43 -0.62 -0.50
C ILE A 53 16.28 -0.12 -1.34
N VAL A 54 15.16 -0.87 -1.31
CA VAL A 54 13.92 -0.52 -2.00
C VAL A 54 12.81 -0.41 -0.96
N ARG A 55 12.08 0.70 -0.98
CA ARG A 55 10.86 0.87 -0.20
C ARG A 55 9.68 0.77 -1.12
N VAL A 56 8.68 -0.02 -0.72
CA VAL A 56 7.50 -0.30 -1.54
C VAL A 56 6.26 -0.41 -0.67
N TRP A 57 5.17 0.18 -1.16
CA TRP A 57 3.85 0.04 -0.54
C TRP A 57 3.17 -1.21 -1.05
N ILE A 58 2.61 -1.98 -0.12
CA ILE A 58 1.87 -3.22 -0.38
C ILE A 58 0.43 -3.03 0.04
N ARG A 59 -0.49 -3.62 -0.70
CA ARG A 59 -1.91 -3.61 -0.39
C ARG A 59 -2.47 -5.03 -0.44
N TRP A 60 -3.19 -5.41 0.59
CA TRP A 60 -3.97 -6.65 0.64
C TRP A 60 -5.44 -6.29 0.57
N ASP A 61 -6.13 -6.75 -0.46
CA ASP A 61 -7.58 -6.64 -0.56
C ASP A 61 -8.18 -7.92 0.00
N TYR A 62 -8.92 -7.80 1.09
CA TYR A 62 -9.48 -8.96 1.78
C TYR A 62 -10.70 -9.49 1.06
N THR A 63 -10.77 -10.83 0.92
CA THR A 63 -11.97 -11.53 0.46
C THR A 63 -12.95 -11.68 1.64
N LYS A 64 -14.19 -12.09 1.34
CA LYS A 64 -15.15 -12.43 2.39
C LYS A 64 -14.59 -13.43 3.39
N LYS A 65 -13.92 -14.47 2.90
CA LYS A 65 -13.27 -15.48 3.73
C LYS A 65 -12.19 -14.86 4.61
N GLY A 66 -11.39 -13.95 4.05
CA GLY A 66 -10.36 -13.24 4.80
C GLY A 66 -10.92 -12.37 5.91
N VAL A 67 -12.02 -11.66 5.65
CA VAL A 67 -12.70 -10.86 6.67
C VAL A 67 -13.23 -11.76 7.80
N MET A 68 -13.88 -12.86 7.45
CA MET A 68 -14.41 -13.81 8.44
C MET A 68 -13.29 -14.40 9.31
N ASP A 69 -12.16 -14.72 8.71
CA ASP A 69 -10.98 -15.21 9.43
C ASP A 69 -10.44 -14.16 10.42
N MET A 70 -10.34 -12.91 9.99
CA MET A 70 -9.89 -11.81 10.84
C MET A 70 -10.85 -11.57 12.01
N VAL A 71 -12.16 -11.60 11.76
CA VAL A 71 -13.18 -11.46 12.82
C VAL A 71 -13.05 -12.61 13.82
N GLY A 72 -12.89 -13.84 13.34
CA GLY A 72 -12.73 -15.00 14.20
C GLY A 72 -11.50 -14.95 15.09
N LYS A 73 -10.39 -14.43 14.59
CA LYS A 73 -9.13 -14.36 15.33
C LYS A 73 -8.98 -13.11 16.20
N PHE A 74 -9.47 -11.95 15.72
CA PHE A 74 -9.14 -10.65 16.32
C PHE A 74 -10.36 -9.84 16.73
N GLY A 75 -11.57 -10.30 16.40
CA GLY A 75 -12.79 -9.72 16.92
C GLY A 75 -13.60 -8.91 15.90
N LYS A 76 -14.77 -8.48 16.38
CA LYS A 76 -15.81 -7.84 15.57
C LYS A 76 -15.39 -6.50 14.95
N LYS A 77 -14.37 -5.84 15.47
CA LYS A 77 -13.89 -4.56 14.91
C LYS A 77 -13.46 -4.69 13.44
N TYR A 78 -13.17 -5.92 12.97
CA TYR A 78 -12.78 -6.18 11.58
C TYR A 78 -13.93 -6.60 10.68
N GLU A 79 -15.19 -6.52 11.14
CA GLU A 79 -16.35 -6.98 10.34
C GLU A 79 -16.52 -6.23 9.01
N ASN A 80 -16.06 -4.99 8.93
CA ASN A 80 -16.10 -4.17 7.72
C ASN A 80 -14.72 -3.97 7.10
N LEU A 81 -13.77 -4.81 7.44
CA LEU A 81 -12.43 -4.75 6.89
C LEU A 81 -12.48 -4.87 5.37
N ASP A 82 -11.78 -3.99 4.68
CA ASP A 82 -11.68 -3.99 3.22
C ASP A 82 -10.25 -4.25 2.76
N TYR A 83 -9.32 -3.46 3.24
CA TYR A 83 -7.93 -3.61 2.81
C TYR A 83 -6.92 -3.21 3.89
N LEU A 84 -5.71 -3.73 3.70
CA LEU A 84 -4.52 -3.41 4.50
C LEU A 84 -3.50 -2.76 3.57
N LYS A 85 -2.88 -1.68 4.02
CA LYS A 85 -1.69 -1.13 3.37
C LYS A 85 -0.53 -1.20 4.33
N TYR A 86 0.63 -1.63 3.84
CA TYR A 86 1.84 -1.56 4.64
C TYR A 86 3.03 -1.13 3.79
N LEU A 87 3.97 -0.47 4.46
CA LEU A 87 5.23 -0.05 3.87
C LEU A 87 6.30 -1.02 4.29
N CYS A 88 7.01 -1.59 3.33
CA CYS A 88 8.15 -2.44 3.62
C CYS A 88 9.40 -1.95 2.91
N GLU A 89 10.53 -2.40 3.43
CA GLU A 89 11.84 -2.07 2.93
C GLU A 89 12.61 -3.37 2.67
N ILE A 90 13.14 -3.52 1.47
CA ILE A 90 13.88 -4.72 1.07
C ILE A 90 15.32 -4.36 0.81
N ASN A 91 16.23 -5.11 1.43
CA ASN A 91 17.64 -5.10 1.07
C ASN A 91 17.87 -6.15 0.00
N CYS A 92 18.11 -5.69 -1.22
CA CYS A 92 18.21 -6.56 -2.39
C CYS A 92 19.47 -7.42 -2.40
N VAL A 93 20.54 -6.96 -1.78
CA VAL A 93 21.82 -7.69 -1.71
C VAL A 93 21.76 -8.78 -0.62
N GLU A 94 21.31 -8.40 0.58
CA GLU A 94 21.26 -9.29 1.72
C GLU A 94 20.02 -10.18 1.77
N LYS A 95 19.04 -9.93 0.90
CA LYS A 95 17.74 -10.62 0.90
C LYS A 95 17.04 -10.55 2.25
N MET A 96 16.92 -9.34 2.77
CA MET A 96 16.25 -9.06 4.04
C MET A 96 15.07 -8.15 3.81
N ILE A 97 14.03 -8.29 4.63
CA ILE A 97 12.84 -7.44 4.58
C ILE A 97 12.58 -6.85 5.96
N ARG A 98 12.10 -5.61 5.97
CA ARG A 98 11.74 -4.87 7.18
C ARG A 98 10.37 -4.23 6.96
N TYR A 99 9.48 -4.36 7.95
CA TYR A 99 8.16 -3.74 7.92
C TYR A 99 8.21 -2.43 8.70
N LEU A 100 7.78 -1.33 8.08
CA LEU A 100 7.87 0.00 8.69
C LEU A 100 6.54 0.43 9.29
N SER A 101 5.44 0.20 8.60
CA SER A 101 4.11 0.55 9.09
C SER A 101 3.04 -0.28 8.41
N ALA A 102 1.89 -0.42 9.06
CA ALA A 102 0.73 -1.08 8.48
C ALA A 102 -0.55 -0.41 8.97
N THR A 103 -1.55 -0.28 8.10
CA THR A 103 -2.83 0.31 8.44
C THR A 103 -3.95 -0.50 7.81
N TYR A 104 -4.91 -0.89 8.63
CA TYR A 104 -6.13 -1.58 8.22
C TYR A 104 -7.24 -0.57 8.01
N TYR A 105 -7.95 -0.70 6.89
CA TYR A 105 -9.04 0.21 6.50
C TYR A 105 -10.35 -0.55 6.32
N ASP A 106 -11.45 0.10 6.69
CA ASP A 106 -12.79 -0.43 6.44
C ASP A 106 -13.26 -0.09 5.02
N ASN A 107 -14.47 -0.55 4.67
CA ASN A 107 -15.06 -0.36 3.35
C ASN A 107 -15.50 1.09 3.05
N LYS A 108 -15.33 1.99 4.01
CA LYS A 108 -15.55 3.43 3.84
C LYS A 108 -14.24 4.21 3.82
N GLY A 109 -13.09 3.51 3.81
CA GLY A 109 -11.78 4.13 3.84
C GLY A 109 -11.35 4.64 5.21
N LYS A 110 -12.08 4.28 6.26
CA LYS A 110 -11.76 4.70 7.63
C LYS A 110 -10.74 3.74 8.24
N VAL A 111 -9.82 4.27 9.04
CA VAL A 111 -8.79 3.48 9.72
C VAL A 111 -9.42 2.64 10.83
N ILE A 112 -9.19 1.33 10.78
CA ILE A 112 -9.54 0.41 11.86
C ILE A 112 -8.41 0.33 12.88
N LEU A 113 -7.17 0.17 12.39
CA LEU A 113 -5.97 0.03 13.22
C LEU A 113 -4.74 0.46 12.43
N SER A 114 -3.87 1.22 13.07
CA SER A 114 -2.54 1.56 12.54
C SER A 114 -1.46 1.02 13.45
N LEU A 115 -0.43 0.43 12.85
CA LEU A 115 0.70 -0.16 13.55
C LEU A 115 2.01 0.42 13.02
N SER A 116 2.94 0.72 13.93
CA SER A 116 4.33 0.99 13.61
C SER A 116 5.15 -0.18 14.09
N TYR A 117 6.04 -0.68 13.25
CA TYR A 117 6.85 -1.83 13.59
C TYR A 117 8.24 -1.41 14.02
N SER A 118 8.88 -2.27 14.83
CA SER A 118 10.28 -2.09 15.19
C SER A 118 11.16 -2.31 13.96
N PRO A 119 12.36 -1.70 13.90
CA PRO A 119 13.22 -1.76 12.71
C PRO A 119 13.93 -3.11 12.51
N GLU A 120 13.37 -4.20 13.01
CA GLU A 120 13.96 -5.54 12.84
C GLU A 120 13.88 -5.98 11.39
N GLN A 121 14.98 -6.59 10.92
CA GLN A 121 15.06 -7.20 9.61
C GLN A 121 14.84 -8.70 9.71
N TYR A 122 14.16 -9.24 8.71
CA TYR A 122 13.88 -10.67 8.60
C TYR A 122 14.43 -11.20 7.29
N SER A 123 14.99 -12.42 7.31
CA SER A 123 15.40 -13.10 6.09
C SER A 123 14.19 -13.39 5.21
N ILE A 124 14.33 -13.16 3.91
CA ILE A 124 13.28 -13.49 2.95
C ILE A 124 13.27 -15.01 2.74
N VAL A 125 12.18 -15.64 3.15
CA VAL A 125 12.03 -17.09 3.08
C VAL A 125 11.71 -17.52 1.64
N PRO A 126 12.36 -18.56 1.10
CA PRO A 126 11.99 -19.09 -0.22
C PRO A 126 10.51 -19.47 -0.30
N GLU A 127 9.90 -19.23 -1.44
CA GLU A 127 8.49 -19.54 -1.73
C GLU A 127 7.49 -18.76 -0.88
N SER A 128 7.92 -17.63 -0.31
CA SER A 128 7.05 -16.72 0.44
C SER A 128 6.54 -15.57 -0.43
N ILE A 129 5.54 -14.84 0.09
CA ILE A 129 5.06 -13.60 -0.52
C ILE A 129 6.21 -12.58 -0.61
N ALA A 130 7.04 -12.51 0.43
CA ALA A 130 8.19 -11.61 0.45
C ALA A 130 9.19 -11.93 -0.67
N GLU A 131 9.40 -13.19 -0.99
CA GLU A 131 10.26 -13.57 -2.11
C GLU A 131 9.65 -13.16 -3.46
N SER A 132 8.35 -13.33 -3.64
CA SER A 132 7.66 -12.87 -4.84
C SER A 132 7.83 -11.36 -5.03
N LEU A 133 7.69 -10.59 -3.97
CA LEU A 133 7.91 -9.15 -4.01
C LEU A 133 9.37 -8.82 -4.33
N TYR A 134 10.31 -9.49 -3.69
CA TYR A 134 11.74 -9.34 -3.94
C TYR A 134 12.07 -9.50 -5.43
N LYS A 135 11.53 -10.53 -6.07
CA LYS A 135 11.72 -10.77 -7.49
C LYS A 135 11.15 -9.67 -8.37
N GLU A 136 10.05 -9.05 -7.93
CA GLU A 136 9.42 -7.96 -8.67
C GLU A 136 10.21 -6.64 -8.57
N VAL A 137 10.75 -6.31 -7.41
CA VAL A 137 11.30 -4.98 -7.13
C VAL A 137 12.83 -4.90 -7.10
N CYS A 138 13.52 -6.03 -6.98
CA CYS A 138 14.99 -6.10 -6.93
C CYS A 138 15.61 -6.52 -8.27
N LYS A 139 15.03 -6.07 -9.34
CA LYS A 139 15.57 -6.34 -10.69
C LYS A 139 16.73 -5.42 -11.04
#